data_3ce660a2b958c771f3021810fb260c95
#
_entry.id   3ce660a2b958c771f3021810fb260c95
#
_cell.length_a   1.000
_cell.length_b   1.000
_cell.length_c   1.000
_cell.angle_alpha   90.00
_cell.angle_beta   90.00
_cell.angle_gamma   90.00
#
_symmetry.space_group_name_H-M   'P 1'
#
loop_
_entity.id
_entity.type
_entity.pdbx_description
1 polymer ?
#
loop_
_entity_poly.entity_id
_entity_poly.type
_entity_poly.pdbx_seq_one_letter_code
_entity_poly.pdbx_strand_id
1 'polypeptide(L)'
;NGSVFTNKYSEGYPGRRYYGGQEFTDQVERLAIERACKLFKCKFANVQPHSGAPANLAVYAALLNPGDTVMGMDLSHGGHLTHGHPMTLPAKIYKFVTXXXXYKMKDPETGEIDYEDMRKVAIANKPKLIIAGFSAYPRTLDYKKFVEIAREVGAITMADMAHIAGLIAAGVLRNPFDDGFDIITSTTHKTLRGPRGGIILTRENEEIAKKIDKAIFPGIQGGPHMHTIAAKAVAFGEAMTPK
;
A
#
# COMPACT_ATOMS: atom_id res chain seq x y z
N ASN A 1 4.64 20.34 -11.70
CA ASN A 1 5.11 21.38 -10.74
C ASN A 1 4.77 22.80 -11.17
N GLY A 2 4.63 23.04 -12.45
CA GLY A 2 4.24 24.36 -12.96
C GLY A 2 2.75 24.69 -12.80
N SER A 3 1.97 23.81 -12.21
CA SER A 3 0.55 24.02 -11.99
C SER A 3 0.28 24.96 -10.82
N VAL A 4 -0.80 25.73 -10.93
CA VAL A 4 -1.29 26.59 -9.83
C VAL A 4 -1.60 25.79 -8.55
N PHE A 5 -1.80 24.47 -8.67
CA PHE A 5 -2.03 23.61 -7.51
C PHE A 5 -0.82 23.50 -6.57
N THR A 6 0.37 23.97 -6.97
CA THR A 6 1.54 24.02 -6.08
C THR A 6 1.69 25.34 -5.34
N ASN A 7 0.88 26.37 -5.67
CA ASN A 7 1.09 27.71 -5.18
C ASN A 7 0.84 27.87 -3.67
N LYS A 8 -0.01 27.02 -3.10
CA LYS A 8 -0.38 27.13 -1.69
C LYS A 8 -0.45 25.76 -1.03
N TYR A 9 -0.04 25.67 0.22
CA TYR A 9 -0.20 24.47 1.06
C TYR A 9 -1.67 24.07 1.16
N SER A 10 -1.93 22.78 1.00
CA SER A 10 -3.27 22.18 1.14
C SER A 10 -3.30 21.17 2.29
N GLU A 11 -2.63 21.49 3.38
CA GLU A 11 -2.52 20.63 4.56
C GLU A 11 -3.91 20.24 5.07
N GLY A 12 -4.04 18.98 5.47
CA GLY A 12 -5.30 18.40 5.89
C GLY A 12 -5.92 17.57 4.76
N TYR A 13 -7.24 17.47 4.79
CA TYR A 13 -8.02 16.60 3.88
C TYR A 13 -9.22 17.38 3.34
N PRO A 14 -9.86 16.92 2.25
CA PRO A 14 -11.02 17.64 1.70
C PRO A 14 -12.09 17.94 2.74
N GLY A 15 -12.46 19.20 2.86
CA GLY A 15 -13.43 19.69 3.84
C GLY A 15 -12.85 19.96 5.21
N ARG A 16 -11.57 19.59 5.44
CA ARG A 16 -10.88 19.74 6.73
C ARG A 16 -9.46 20.25 6.50
N ARG A 17 -9.32 21.35 5.74
CA ARG A 17 -8.02 21.97 5.46
C ARG A 17 -7.65 22.97 6.56
N TYR A 18 -6.36 23.17 6.72
CA TYR A 18 -5.83 24.16 7.66
C TYR A 18 -5.82 25.59 7.07
N TYR A 19 -6.01 25.71 5.77
CA TYR A 19 -6.00 27.01 5.07
C TYR A 19 -7.29 27.19 4.27
N GLY A 20 -7.72 28.44 4.11
CA GLY A 20 -8.89 28.77 3.31
C GLY A 20 -8.63 28.70 1.80
N GLY A 21 -9.68 28.82 1.01
CA GLY A 21 -9.58 28.87 -0.45
C GLY A 21 -9.24 27.54 -1.09
N GLN A 22 -9.69 26.44 -0.51
CA GLN A 22 -9.31 25.08 -0.96
C GLN A 22 -10.43 24.36 -1.73
N GLU A 23 -11.44 25.09 -2.16
CA GLU A 23 -12.66 24.49 -2.78
C GLU A 23 -12.32 23.66 -4.02
N PHE A 24 -11.43 24.17 -4.87
CA PHE A 24 -11.06 23.48 -6.10
C PHE A 24 -10.06 22.35 -5.81
N THR A 25 -9.15 22.57 -4.87
CA THR A 25 -8.22 21.56 -4.38
C THR A 25 -8.99 20.36 -3.80
N ASP A 26 -10.03 20.64 -3.01
CA ASP A 26 -10.90 19.61 -2.45
C ASP A 26 -11.59 18.77 -3.53
N GLN A 27 -12.09 19.43 -4.58
CA GLN A 27 -12.73 18.74 -5.70
C GLN A 27 -11.76 17.79 -6.38
N VAL A 28 -10.54 18.27 -6.64
CA VAL A 28 -9.48 17.46 -7.27
C VAL A 28 -9.12 16.24 -6.42
N GLU A 29 -8.91 16.42 -5.12
CA GLU A 29 -8.57 15.31 -4.25
C GLU A 29 -9.73 14.33 -4.09
N ARG A 30 -10.97 14.82 -3.94
CA ARG A 30 -12.16 13.94 -3.90
C ARG A 30 -12.27 13.11 -5.18
N LEU A 31 -12.03 13.74 -6.34
CA LEU A 31 -12.06 13.01 -7.62
C LEU A 31 -11.02 11.92 -7.69
N ALA A 32 -9.80 12.19 -7.22
CA ALA A 32 -8.73 11.17 -7.17
C ALA A 32 -9.11 10.02 -6.24
N ILE A 33 -9.65 10.33 -5.06
CA ILE A 33 -10.11 9.32 -4.08
C ILE A 33 -11.22 8.47 -4.69
N GLU A 34 -12.25 9.09 -5.24
CA GLU A 34 -13.39 8.41 -5.85
C GLU A 34 -12.94 7.45 -6.96
N ARG A 35 -12.07 7.95 -7.85
CA ARG A 35 -11.57 7.14 -8.96
C ARG A 35 -10.70 5.98 -8.47
N ALA A 36 -9.85 6.20 -7.47
CA ALA A 36 -9.06 5.13 -6.86
C ALA A 36 -9.97 4.06 -6.24
N CYS A 37 -10.98 4.48 -5.48
CA CYS A 37 -11.93 3.56 -4.86
C CYS A 37 -12.69 2.74 -5.90
N LYS A 38 -13.15 3.39 -6.96
CA LYS A 38 -13.87 2.72 -8.05
C LYS A 38 -12.97 1.73 -8.80
N LEU A 39 -11.74 2.17 -9.15
CA LEU A 39 -10.79 1.37 -9.91
C LEU A 39 -10.39 0.09 -9.17
N PHE A 40 -10.16 0.19 -7.86
CA PHE A 40 -9.66 -0.91 -7.04
C PHE A 40 -10.71 -1.54 -6.12
N LYS A 41 -11.99 -1.12 -6.23
CA LYS A 41 -13.13 -1.70 -5.50
C LYS A 41 -12.94 -1.65 -3.97
N CYS A 42 -12.67 -0.47 -3.44
CA CYS A 42 -12.51 -0.26 -2.00
C CYS A 42 -13.39 0.89 -1.50
N LYS A 43 -13.54 0.99 -0.18
CA LYS A 43 -14.34 2.08 0.42
C LYS A 43 -13.51 3.34 0.69
N PHE A 44 -12.21 3.18 0.97
CA PHE A 44 -11.39 4.32 1.38
C PHE A 44 -10.07 4.32 0.64
N ALA A 45 -9.62 5.52 0.23
CA ALA A 45 -8.32 5.69 -0.41
C ALA A 45 -7.65 6.96 0.13
N ASN A 46 -6.37 6.86 0.44
CA ASN A 46 -5.53 8.01 0.70
C ASN A 46 -4.60 8.20 -0.50
N VAL A 47 -4.74 9.35 -1.18
CA VAL A 47 -4.00 9.65 -2.41
C VAL A 47 -2.83 10.60 -2.16
N GLN A 48 -2.56 10.95 -0.90
CA GLN A 48 -1.51 11.91 -0.55
C GLN A 48 -0.08 11.34 -0.46
N PRO A 49 0.16 10.01 -0.31
CA PRO A 49 1.55 9.54 -0.21
C PRO A 49 2.41 10.01 -1.38
N HIS A 50 3.60 10.52 -1.07
CA HIS A 50 4.54 11.05 -2.08
C HIS A 50 5.15 9.94 -2.94
N SER A 51 5.22 8.71 -2.42
CA SER A 51 5.70 7.54 -3.15
C SER A 51 5.32 6.25 -2.40
N GLY A 52 5.77 5.11 -2.89
CA GLY A 52 5.46 3.81 -2.28
C GLY A 52 6.07 3.63 -0.89
N ALA A 53 7.31 4.07 -0.68
CA ALA A 53 7.96 3.90 0.62
C ALA A 53 7.23 4.69 1.73
N PRO A 54 6.88 5.98 1.55
CA PRO A 54 6.03 6.67 2.52
C PRO A 54 4.66 6.02 2.70
N ALA A 55 4.07 5.45 1.64
CA ALA A 55 2.78 4.74 1.77
C ALA A 55 2.91 3.54 2.72
N ASN A 56 3.95 2.71 2.54
CA ASN A 56 4.20 1.57 3.41
C ASN A 56 4.51 2.02 4.84
N LEU A 57 5.37 3.03 5.00
CA LEU A 57 5.71 3.56 6.32
C LEU A 57 4.48 4.09 7.05
N ALA A 58 3.55 4.73 6.34
CA ALA A 58 2.31 5.24 6.93
C ALA A 58 1.43 4.11 7.45
N VAL A 59 1.32 3.00 6.71
CA VAL A 59 0.57 1.83 7.19
C VAL A 59 1.20 1.27 8.48
N TYR A 60 2.53 1.14 8.48
CA TYR A 60 3.23 0.66 9.69
C TYR A 60 2.98 1.61 10.88
N ALA A 61 3.19 2.91 10.67
CA ALA A 61 3.01 3.91 11.72
C ALA A 61 1.56 4.00 12.23
N ALA A 62 0.59 3.73 11.36
CA ALA A 62 -0.83 3.77 11.72
C ALA A 62 -1.27 2.59 12.59
N LEU A 63 -0.65 1.42 12.38
CA LEU A 63 -1.21 0.15 12.88
C LEU A 63 -0.30 -0.59 13.85
N LEU A 64 0.96 -0.20 13.95
CA LEU A 64 1.96 -0.93 14.73
C LEU A 64 2.60 -0.04 15.78
N ASN A 65 3.01 -0.64 16.88
CA ASN A 65 3.85 0.01 17.88
C ASN A 65 5.32 -0.35 17.60
N PRO A 66 6.27 0.50 17.99
CA PRO A 66 7.68 0.14 17.89
C PRO A 66 7.96 -1.24 18.51
N GLY A 67 8.69 -2.08 17.79
CA GLY A 67 8.98 -3.44 18.21
C GLY A 67 7.97 -4.50 17.79
N ASP A 68 6.80 -4.10 17.27
CA ASP A 68 5.83 -5.08 16.76
C ASP A 68 6.43 -5.86 15.58
N THR A 69 6.02 -7.12 15.46
CA THR A 69 6.52 -8.04 14.44
C THR A 69 5.75 -7.87 13.11
N VAL A 70 6.50 -7.77 12.03
CA VAL A 70 5.99 -7.72 10.64
C VAL A 70 6.58 -8.88 9.85
N MET A 71 5.78 -9.52 9.02
CA MET A 71 6.24 -10.59 8.14
C MET A 71 6.07 -10.17 6.68
N GLY A 72 7.15 -10.27 5.89
CA GLY A 72 7.15 -9.95 4.47
C GLY A 72 8.06 -10.89 3.69
N MET A 73 8.11 -10.71 2.37
CA MET A 73 8.99 -11.49 1.50
C MET A 73 10.43 -11.00 1.62
N ASP A 74 11.36 -11.94 1.73
CA ASP A 74 12.79 -11.61 1.77
C ASP A 74 13.23 -10.94 0.45
N LEU A 75 14.13 -9.96 0.56
CA LEU A 75 14.65 -9.24 -0.60
C LEU A 75 15.32 -10.17 -1.60
N SER A 76 16.05 -11.19 -1.12
CA SER A 76 16.74 -12.15 -1.98
C SER A 76 15.78 -13.06 -2.76
N HIS A 77 14.50 -13.13 -2.32
CA HIS A 77 13.46 -13.89 -3.00
C HIS A 77 12.51 -12.99 -3.80
N GLY A 78 12.85 -11.71 -3.92
CA GLY A 78 12.09 -10.76 -4.74
C GLY A 78 11.30 -9.70 -3.96
N GLY A 79 11.43 -9.64 -2.64
CA GLY A 79 10.74 -8.66 -1.82
C GLY A 79 11.19 -7.22 -2.08
N HIS A 80 10.52 -6.25 -1.45
CA HIS A 80 10.88 -4.85 -1.57
C HIS A 80 11.71 -4.40 -0.35
N LEU A 81 12.55 -3.38 -0.53
CA LEU A 81 13.38 -2.83 0.54
C LEU A 81 12.55 -2.48 1.79
N THR A 82 11.38 -1.84 1.60
CA THR A 82 10.53 -1.42 2.73
C THR A 82 9.83 -2.59 3.44
N HIS A 83 9.99 -3.82 2.95
CA HIS A 83 9.43 -5.02 3.58
C HIS A 83 10.39 -5.67 4.58
N GLY A 84 11.37 -4.90 5.09
CA GLY A 84 12.21 -5.35 6.19
C GLY A 84 13.72 -5.35 5.95
N HIS A 85 14.19 -4.75 4.85
CA HIS A 85 15.63 -4.65 4.62
C HIS A 85 16.30 -3.84 5.75
N PRO A 86 17.36 -4.35 6.38
CA PRO A 86 17.92 -3.74 7.60
C PRO A 86 18.33 -2.27 7.49
N MET A 87 18.65 -1.81 6.30
CA MET A 87 19.07 -0.41 6.10
C MET A 87 17.90 0.58 6.10
N THR A 88 16.66 0.09 6.10
CA THR A 88 15.48 0.96 6.01
C THR A 88 15.00 1.43 7.37
N LEU A 89 14.34 2.59 7.39
CA LEU A 89 13.77 3.14 8.62
C LEU A 89 12.78 2.17 9.28
N PRO A 90 11.84 1.54 8.54
CA PRO A 90 10.94 0.58 9.19
C PRO A 90 11.65 -0.54 9.94
N ALA A 91 12.76 -1.07 9.39
CA ALA A 91 13.49 -2.15 10.03
C ALA A 91 14.22 -1.73 11.32
N LYS A 92 14.39 -0.42 11.52
CA LYS A 92 14.96 0.13 12.77
C LYS A 92 13.90 0.33 13.85
N ILE A 93 12.62 0.37 13.46
CA ILE A 93 11.49 0.64 14.36
C ILE A 93 10.73 -0.65 14.70
N TYR A 94 10.51 -1.50 13.71
CA TYR A 94 9.69 -2.71 13.82
C TYR A 94 10.55 -3.95 13.66
N LYS A 95 10.09 -5.05 14.23
CA LYS A 95 10.79 -6.33 14.14
C LYS A 95 10.32 -7.07 12.88
N PHE A 96 11.06 -6.95 11.79
CA PHE A 96 10.76 -7.75 10.60
C PHE A 96 11.25 -9.18 10.79
N VAL A 97 10.39 -10.15 10.48
CA VAL A 97 10.77 -11.57 10.46
C VAL A 97 11.49 -11.78 9.13
N THR A 98 12.81 -11.77 9.23
CA THR A 98 13.72 -11.86 8.09
C THR A 98 14.57 -13.12 8.18
N UNK A 99 15.38 -13.22 7.19
CA UNK A 99 16.27 -14.28 7.26
C UNK A 99 15.61 -15.62 7.08
N UNK A 100 15.44 -16.21 7.47
CA UNK A 100 14.81 -17.41 7.47
C UNK A 100 13.35 -17.35 7.79
N UNK A 101 13.08 -16.41 8.21
CA UNK A 101 11.76 -16.22 8.61
C UNK A 101 10.88 -15.40 7.73
N UNK A 102 11.27 -14.97 6.84
CA UNK A 102 10.43 -14.44 5.86
C UNK A 102 9.83 -15.56 5.18
N TYR A 103 8.83 -15.27 4.46
CA TYR A 103 8.39 -16.36 3.62
C TYR A 103 9.22 -16.39 2.34
N LYS A 104 9.46 -17.57 1.84
CA LYS A 104 10.41 -17.80 0.73
C LYS A 104 9.84 -18.75 -0.31
N MET A 105 10.54 -18.91 -1.40
CA MET A 105 10.20 -19.90 -2.42
C MET A 105 10.49 -21.31 -1.90
N LYS A 106 9.57 -22.21 -2.16
CA LYS A 106 9.71 -23.63 -1.84
C LYS A 106 10.80 -24.27 -2.68
N ASP A 107 10.82 -23.89 -3.94
CA ASP A 107 11.73 -24.44 -4.95
C ASP A 107 12.11 -23.32 -5.91
N PRO A 108 13.42 -23.02 -6.03
CA PRO A 108 13.85 -21.96 -6.95
C PRO A 108 13.50 -22.21 -8.41
N GLU A 109 13.39 -23.46 -8.85
CA GLU A 109 13.05 -23.78 -10.25
C GLU A 109 11.59 -23.44 -10.56
N THR A 110 10.67 -23.78 -9.66
CA THR A 110 9.26 -23.46 -9.85
C THR A 110 8.94 -22.03 -9.42
N GLY A 111 9.70 -21.51 -8.46
CA GLY A 111 9.46 -20.18 -7.90
C GLY A 111 8.21 -20.09 -7.01
N GLU A 112 7.62 -21.19 -6.61
CA GLU A 112 6.42 -21.20 -5.78
C GLU A 112 6.74 -20.83 -4.33
N ILE A 113 5.86 -20.05 -3.70
CA ILE A 113 5.98 -19.71 -2.29
C ILE A 113 5.64 -20.94 -1.44
N ASP A 114 6.42 -21.17 -0.41
CA ASP A 114 6.15 -22.21 0.58
C ASP A 114 5.15 -21.70 1.62
N TYR A 115 3.86 -21.85 1.33
CA TYR A 115 2.80 -21.40 2.24
C TYR A 115 2.76 -22.20 3.55
N GLU A 116 3.20 -23.46 3.56
CA GLU A 116 3.26 -24.25 4.79
C GLU A 116 4.36 -23.72 5.71
N ASP A 117 5.53 -23.43 5.15
CA ASP A 117 6.62 -22.80 5.92
C ASP A 117 6.18 -21.39 6.38
N MET A 118 5.56 -20.62 5.51
CA MET A 118 5.00 -19.31 5.85
C MET A 118 4.07 -19.40 7.07
N ARG A 119 3.18 -20.39 7.09
CA ARG A 119 2.24 -20.61 8.19
C ARG A 119 2.98 -20.92 9.49
N LYS A 120 3.98 -21.84 9.44
CA LYS A 120 4.80 -22.19 10.61
C LYS A 120 5.53 -20.96 11.18
N VAL A 121 6.11 -20.15 10.29
CA VAL A 121 6.82 -18.92 10.67
C VAL A 121 5.83 -17.92 11.31
N ALA A 122 4.64 -17.77 10.74
CA ALA A 122 3.61 -16.86 11.27
C ALA A 122 3.17 -17.29 12.69
N ILE A 123 2.90 -18.59 12.88
CA ILE A 123 2.50 -19.13 14.20
C ILE A 123 3.61 -18.90 15.25
N ALA A 124 4.86 -19.15 14.87
CA ALA A 124 6.00 -19.01 15.79
C ALA A 124 6.28 -17.56 16.18
N ASN A 125 6.04 -16.60 15.27
CA ASN A 125 6.42 -15.19 15.48
C ASN A 125 5.26 -14.26 15.76
N LYS A 126 4.02 -14.70 15.52
CA LYS A 126 2.77 -13.93 15.76
C LYS A 126 2.85 -12.50 15.24
N PRO A 127 3.12 -12.30 13.93
CA PRO A 127 3.22 -10.95 13.38
C PRO A 127 1.89 -10.19 13.53
N LYS A 128 1.97 -8.88 13.71
CA LYS A 128 0.80 -8.00 13.72
C LYS A 128 0.37 -7.63 12.29
N LEU A 129 1.31 -7.73 11.35
CA LEU A 129 1.07 -7.38 9.94
C LEU A 129 1.78 -8.40 9.05
N ILE A 130 1.06 -8.91 8.06
CA ILE A 130 1.62 -9.78 7.01
C ILE A 130 1.52 -9.05 5.67
N ILE A 131 2.66 -8.94 4.98
CA ILE A 131 2.77 -8.23 3.71
C ILE A 131 2.85 -9.23 2.56
N ALA A 132 1.95 -9.10 1.59
CA ALA A 132 2.02 -9.78 0.31
C ALA A 132 2.47 -8.76 -0.75
N GLY A 133 3.65 -8.96 -1.34
CA GLY A 133 4.15 -8.02 -2.34
C GLY A 133 5.62 -8.22 -2.64
N PHE A 134 6.02 -7.71 -3.78
CA PHE A 134 7.35 -8.00 -4.31
C PHE A 134 7.80 -6.90 -5.27
N SER A 135 9.11 -6.87 -5.52
CA SER A 135 9.71 -6.07 -6.60
C SER A 135 10.08 -6.94 -7.79
N ALA A 136 10.53 -8.17 -7.54
CA ALA A 136 11.15 -9.02 -8.55
C ALA A 136 10.73 -10.49 -8.44
N TYR A 137 9.45 -10.73 -8.22
CA TYR A 137 8.88 -12.08 -8.13
C TYR A 137 7.89 -12.26 -9.30
N PRO A 138 8.14 -13.22 -10.21
CA PRO A 138 7.39 -13.28 -11.49
C PRO A 138 6.14 -14.15 -11.46
N ARG A 139 5.74 -14.70 -10.32
CA ARG A 139 4.57 -15.57 -10.20
C ARG A 139 3.42 -14.85 -9.51
N THR A 140 2.21 -15.34 -9.70
CA THR A 140 1.03 -14.86 -8.98
C THR A 140 1.07 -15.34 -7.52
N LEU A 141 0.61 -14.49 -6.61
CA LEU A 141 0.46 -14.85 -5.20
C LEU A 141 -0.92 -15.47 -4.97
N ASP A 142 -0.98 -16.46 -4.12
CA ASP A 142 -2.26 -17.00 -3.63
C ASP A 142 -2.71 -16.16 -2.43
N TYR A 143 -3.41 -15.07 -2.72
CA TYR A 143 -3.86 -14.12 -1.70
C TYR A 143 -4.75 -14.76 -0.63
N LYS A 144 -5.52 -15.78 -1.03
CA LYS A 144 -6.39 -16.49 -0.08
C LYS A 144 -5.58 -17.16 1.04
N LYS A 145 -4.46 -17.81 0.69
CA LYS A 145 -3.58 -18.42 1.68
C LYS A 145 -2.97 -17.40 2.64
N PHE A 146 -2.60 -16.22 2.12
CA PHE A 146 -2.13 -15.12 2.99
C PHE A 146 -3.19 -14.74 4.03
N VAL A 147 -4.43 -14.58 3.59
CA VAL A 147 -5.54 -14.18 4.48
C VAL A 147 -5.83 -15.28 5.51
N GLU A 148 -5.84 -16.55 5.08
CA GLU A 148 -6.05 -17.69 6.00
C GLU A 148 -4.98 -17.71 7.10
N ILE A 149 -3.71 -17.59 6.72
CA ILE A 149 -2.59 -17.58 7.67
C ILE A 149 -2.69 -16.36 8.61
N ALA A 150 -2.99 -15.18 8.05
CA ALA A 150 -3.09 -13.95 8.84
C ALA A 150 -4.21 -14.06 9.89
N ARG A 151 -5.37 -14.58 9.50
CA ARG A 151 -6.50 -14.79 10.42
C ARG A 151 -6.15 -15.75 11.55
N GLU A 152 -5.40 -16.81 11.24
CA GLU A 152 -4.99 -17.80 12.25
C GLU A 152 -4.14 -17.18 13.37
N VAL A 153 -3.33 -16.17 13.04
CA VAL A 153 -2.44 -15.52 14.02
C VAL A 153 -2.94 -14.14 14.47
N GLY A 154 -4.09 -13.70 13.96
CA GLY A 154 -4.67 -12.39 14.31
C GLY A 154 -3.94 -11.21 13.68
N ALA A 155 -3.31 -11.40 12.51
CA ALA A 155 -2.57 -10.36 11.82
C ALA A 155 -3.44 -9.59 10.81
N ILE A 156 -3.12 -8.32 10.60
CA ILE A 156 -3.67 -7.49 9.53
C ILE A 156 -2.94 -7.86 8.22
N THR A 157 -3.64 -7.81 7.09
CA THR A 157 -3.05 -8.09 5.78
C THR A 157 -2.84 -6.82 4.98
N MET A 158 -1.64 -6.68 4.40
CA MET A 158 -1.30 -5.58 3.49
C MET A 158 -0.75 -6.15 2.18
N ALA A 159 -1.31 -5.76 1.05
CA ALA A 159 -0.76 -6.11 -0.27
C ALA A 159 -0.05 -4.89 -0.85
N ASP A 160 1.25 -4.99 -1.09
CA ASP A 160 2.00 -3.99 -1.85
C ASP A 160 1.98 -4.41 -3.30
N MET A 161 1.05 -3.82 -4.08
CA MET A 161 0.85 -4.20 -5.48
C MET A 161 1.59 -3.27 -6.46
N ALA A 162 2.57 -2.51 -5.99
CA ALA A 162 3.21 -1.45 -6.77
C ALA A 162 3.64 -1.88 -8.18
N HIS A 163 4.22 -3.07 -8.33
CA HIS A 163 4.71 -3.55 -9.62
C HIS A 163 3.59 -4.06 -10.54
N ILE A 164 2.47 -4.48 -9.99
CA ILE A 164 1.40 -5.13 -10.75
C ILE A 164 0.06 -4.36 -10.72
N ALA A 165 0.07 -3.14 -10.18
CA ALA A 165 -1.15 -2.35 -10.01
C ALA A 165 -1.93 -2.14 -11.30
N GLY A 166 -1.23 -1.91 -12.41
CA GLY A 166 -1.87 -1.74 -13.73
C GLY A 166 -2.55 -3.02 -14.21
N LEU A 167 -1.94 -4.18 -13.93
CA LEU A 167 -2.53 -5.49 -14.31
C LEU A 167 -3.77 -5.80 -13.47
N ILE A 168 -3.75 -5.42 -12.19
CA ILE A 168 -4.92 -5.56 -11.30
C ILE A 168 -6.02 -4.59 -11.74
N ALA A 169 -5.67 -3.34 -12.03
CA ALA A 169 -6.63 -2.33 -12.51
C ALA A 169 -7.30 -2.77 -13.82
N ALA A 170 -6.56 -3.45 -14.70
CA ALA A 170 -7.08 -3.96 -15.97
C ALA A 170 -7.84 -5.30 -15.84
N GLY A 171 -7.91 -5.86 -14.63
CA GLY A 171 -8.57 -7.15 -14.40
C GLY A 171 -7.79 -8.36 -14.92
N VAL A 172 -6.53 -8.19 -15.29
CA VAL A 172 -5.66 -9.27 -15.76
C VAL A 172 -5.19 -10.14 -14.59
N LEU A 173 -4.92 -9.48 -13.45
CA LEU A 173 -4.57 -10.16 -12.21
C LEU A 173 -5.65 -9.92 -11.16
N ARG A 174 -5.79 -10.90 -10.27
CA ARG A 174 -6.78 -10.86 -9.19
C ARG A 174 -6.49 -9.72 -8.21
N ASN A 175 -7.53 -9.03 -7.79
CA ASN A 175 -7.42 -7.96 -6.80
C ASN A 175 -7.30 -8.58 -5.40
N PRO A 176 -6.30 -8.22 -4.59
CA PRO A 176 -6.18 -8.75 -3.22
C PRO A 176 -7.43 -8.55 -2.35
N PHE A 177 -8.20 -7.49 -2.58
CA PHE A 177 -9.45 -7.26 -1.85
C PHE A 177 -10.50 -8.35 -2.11
N ASP A 178 -10.47 -8.99 -3.29
CA ASP A 178 -11.40 -10.08 -3.60
C ASP A 178 -11.18 -11.31 -2.71
N ASP A 179 -9.96 -11.46 -2.16
CA ASP A 179 -9.61 -12.55 -1.24
C ASP A 179 -9.63 -12.13 0.23
N GLY A 180 -9.95 -10.87 0.51
CA GLY A 180 -10.18 -10.42 1.88
C GLY A 180 -9.03 -9.66 2.54
N PHE A 181 -8.08 -9.14 1.76
CA PHE A 181 -7.03 -8.25 2.30
C PHE A 181 -7.64 -7.01 2.93
N ASP A 182 -7.00 -6.50 3.96
CA ASP A 182 -7.45 -5.30 4.69
C ASP A 182 -6.99 -4.02 3.99
N ILE A 183 -5.73 -4.01 3.51
CA ILE A 183 -5.06 -2.82 3.00
C ILE A 183 -4.29 -3.17 1.72
N ILE A 184 -4.28 -2.23 0.78
CA ILE A 184 -3.39 -2.28 -0.38
C ILE A 184 -2.58 -0.99 -0.40
N THR A 185 -1.27 -1.11 -0.64
CA THR A 185 -0.41 0.02 -0.98
C THR A 185 0.07 -0.12 -2.42
N SER A 186 0.38 1.00 -3.04
CA SER A 186 0.95 0.98 -4.40
C SER A 186 1.67 2.29 -4.71
N THR A 187 2.53 2.21 -5.72
CA THR A 187 2.95 3.39 -6.46
C THR A 187 1.95 3.66 -7.58
N THR A 188 1.96 4.88 -8.09
CA THR A 188 1.12 5.25 -9.24
C THR A 188 1.89 5.29 -10.56
N HIS A 189 3.22 5.21 -10.52
CA HIS A 189 4.12 5.49 -11.65
C HIS A 189 4.77 4.26 -12.30
N LYS A 190 4.33 3.05 -11.96
CA LYS A 190 4.85 1.79 -12.56
C LYS A 190 3.83 1.29 -13.59
N THR A 191 3.38 0.04 -13.50
CA THR A 191 2.41 -0.50 -14.47
C THR A 191 1.09 0.28 -14.51
N LEU A 192 0.75 1.04 -13.45
CA LEU A 192 -0.44 1.88 -13.42
C LEU A 192 -0.32 3.12 -14.32
N ARG A 193 0.90 3.47 -14.74
CA ARG A 193 1.17 4.49 -15.76
C ARG A 193 0.77 5.91 -15.37
N GLY A 194 0.76 6.21 -14.07
CA GLY A 194 0.42 7.53 -13.55
C GLY A 194 1.65 8.37 -13.16
N PRO A 195 1.43 9.47 -12.44
CA PRO A 195 2.53 10.31 -11.96
C PRO A 195 3.32 9.63 -10.86
N ARG A 196 4.52 10.11 -10.57
CA ARG A 196 5.27 9.66 -9.41
C ARG A 196 4.48 9.98 -8.14
N GLY A 197 4.14 8.95 -7.39
CA GLY A 197 3.34 9.06 -6.19
C GLY A 197 3.03 7.69 -5.62
N GLY A 198 2.31 7.68 -4.50
CA GLY A 198 1.80 6.47 -3.88
C GLY A 198 0.32 6.58 -3.56
N ILE A 199 -0.29 5.46 -3.27
CA ILE A 199 -1.68 5.38 -2.77
C ILE A 199 -1.75 4.33 -1.68
N ILE A 200 -2.71 4.52 -0.76
CA ILE A 200 -3.09 3.52 0.23
C ILE A 200 -4.60 3.34 0.11
N LEU A 201 -5.02 2.09 0.00
CA LEU A 201 -6.42 1.72 -0.15
C LEU A 201 -6.81 0.87 1.05
N THR A 202 -7.99 1.12 1.62
CA THR A 202 -8.53 0.32 2.71
C THR A 202 -9.87 -0.26 2.27
N ARG A 203 -10.03 -1.58 2.42
CA ARG A 203 -11.19 -2.28 1.87
C ARG A 203 -12.50 -1.74 2.44
N GLU A 204 -12.71 -1.85 3.74
CA GLU A 204 -13.98 -1.49 4.37
C GLU A 204 -13.82 -0.82 5.74
N ASN A 205 -12.70 -1.00 6.41
CA ASN A 205 -12.50 -0.60 7.80
C ASN A 205 -12.19 0.89 7.92
N GLU A 206 -13.20 1.66 8.32
CA GLU A 206 -13.10 3.12 8.47
C GLU A 206 -12.09 3.52 9.56
N GLU A 207 -11.98 2.72 10.64
CA GLU A 207 -11.02 3.02 11.71
C GLU A 207 -9.58 2.94 11.20
N ILE A 208 -9.29 1.88 10.43
CA ILE A 208 -7.97 1.72 9.78
C ILE A 208 -7.72 2.91 8.85
N ALA A 209 -8.69 3.28 8.02
CA ALA A 209 -8.54 4.40 7.08
C ALA A 209 -8.23 5.70 7.83
N LYS A 210 -8.94 5.98 8.92
CA LYS A 210 -8.71 7.18 9.74
C LYS A 210 -7.31 7.18 10.39
N LYS A 211 -6.83 6.03 10.84
CA LYS A 211 -5.46 5.90 11.39
C LYS A 211 -4.41 6.18 10.32
N ILE A 212 -4.63 5.64 9.11
CA ILE A 212 -3.74 5.86 7.96
C ILE A 212 -3.72 7.35 7.58
N ASP A 213 -4.88 8.00 7.52
CA ASP A 213 -4.94 9.44 7.23
C ASP A 213 -4.10 10.24 8.24
N LYS A 214 -4.24 9.94 9.53
CA LYS A 214 -3.46 10.62 10.58
C LYS A 214 -1.95 10.30 10.46
N ALA A 215 -1.60 9.09 10.08
CA ALA A 215 -0.21 8.71 9.90
C ALA A 215 0.43 9.43 8.69
N ILE A 216 -0.34 9.63 7.62
CA ILE A 216 0.12 10.44 6.48
C ILE A 216 0.23 11.90 6.92
N PHE A 217 -0.88 12.53 7.29
CA PHE A 217 -0.87 13.92 7.73
C PHE A 217 -1.54 14.05 9.10
N PRO A 218 -0.85 14.61 10.08
CA PRO A 218 0.49 15.21 10.03
C PRO A 218 1.64 14.26 10.41
N GLY A 219 1.41 12.94 10.42
CA GLY A 219 2.36 11.97 10.96
C GLY A 219 3.72 11.97 10.28
N ILE A 220 3.76 11.73 8.96
CA ILE A 220 5.02 11.61 8.23
C ILE A 220 5.15 12.60 7.07
N GLN A 221 4.07 13.28 6.67
CA GLN A 221 4.07 14.27 5.60
C GLN A 221 3.39 15.56 6.07
N GLY A 222 3.75 16.69 5.44
CA GLY A 222 3.07 17.97 5.56
C GLY A 222 2.11 18.17 4.38
N GLY A 223 2.20 19.32 3.71
CA GLY A 223 1.32 19.63 2.59
C GLY A 223 1.43 18.63 1.44
N PRO A 224 0.31 18.14 0.94
CA PRO A 224 0.33 17.19 -0.19
C PRO A 224 0.76 17.88 -1.50
N HIS A 225 1.26 17.08 -2.43
CA HIS A 225 1.58 17.56 -3.79
C HIS A 225 0.32 17.55 -4.63
N MET A 226 -0.44 18.64 -4.61
CA MET A 226 -1.76 18.69 -5.27
C MET A 226 -1.68 18.53 -6.79
N HIS A 227 -0.61 19.00 -7.42
CA HIS A 227 -0.37 18.77 -8.85
C HIS A 227 -0.24 17.27 -9.16
N THR A 228 0.42 16.52 -8.26
CA THR A 228 0.54 15.06 -8.39
C THR A 228 -0.82 14.38 -8.16
N ILE A 229 -1.60 14.85 -7.17
CA ILE A 229 -2.95 14.30 -6.92
C ILE A 229 -3.86 14.54 -8.12
N ALA A 230 -3.78 15.72 -8.75
CA ALA A 230 -4.51 16.00 -9.98
C ALA A 230 -4.12 15.02 -11.10
N ALA A 231 -2.83 14.77 -11.27
CA ALA A 231 -2.34 13.80 -12.25
C ALA A 231 -2.78 12.37 -11.91
N LYS A 232 -2.86 12.00 -10.61
CA LYS A 232 -3.42 10.70 -10.19
C LYS A 232 -4.89 10.59 -10.60
N ALA A 233 -5.68 11.67 -10.41
CA ALA A 233 -7.09 11.68 -10.82
C ALA A 233 -7.23 11.41 -12.31
N VAL A 234 -6.38 12.02 -13.14
CA VAL A 234 -6.38 11.78 -14.61
C VAL A 234 -6.01 10.32 -14.89
N ALA A 235 -4.89 9.85 -14.34
CA ALA A 235 -4.40 8.49 -14.59
C ALA A 235 -5.42 7.41 -14.19
N PHE A 236 -6.10 7.58 -13.06
CA PHE A 236 -7.13 6.63 -12.62
C PHE A 236 -8.34 6.68 -13.55
N GLY A 237 -8.70 7.88 -14.06
CA GLY A 237 -9.75 8.03 -15.05
C GLY A 237 -9.40 7.27 -16.34
N GLU A 238 -8.20 7.47 -16.85
CA GLU A 238 -7.72 6.76 -18.04
C GLU A 238 -7.71 5.24 -17.84
N ALA A 239 -7.28 4.78 -16.66
CA ALA A 239 -7.22 3.35 -16.34
C ALA A 239 -8.60 2.68 -16.32
N MET A 240 -9.68 3.46 -16.16
CA MET A 240 -11.06 2.96 -16.18
C MET A 240 -11.70 2.94 -17.57
N THR A 241 -11.05 3.53 -18.58
CA THR A 241 -11.63 3.56 -19.94
C THR A 241 -11.34 2.25 -20.68
N PRO A 242 -12.28 1.77 -21.48
CA PRO A 242 -11.99 0.62 -22.36
C PRO A 242 -10.88 0.96 -23.35
N LYS A 243 -10.06 -0.01 -23.70
CA LYS A 243 -9.04 0.11 -24.75
C LYS A 243 -9.61 -0.35 -26.08
#